data_afba7a1cc13f02e0877d923fbe2d8bbe
#
_entry.id   afba7a1cc13f02e0877d923fbe2d8bbe
#
_cell.length_a   1.000
_cell.length_b   1.000
_cell.length_c   1.000
_cell.angle_alpha   90.00
_cell.angle_beta   90.00
_cell.angle_gamma   90.00
#
_symmetry.space_group_name_H-M   'P 1'
#
loop_
_entity.id
_entity.type
_entity.pdbx_description
1 polymer ?
#
loop_
_entity_poly.entity_id
_entity_poly.type
_entity_poly.pdbx_seq_one_letter_code
_entity_poly.pdbx_strand_id
1 'polypeptide(L)'
;MKKSIYINGLGSISSQKTYDNTHFLNEVIHYNNTVLPAVSPNYKDYIVPSKARRMANGVKMGITAAKIALKNANHPTINAIITGTGMGCIIDTEKFVGSIIDNDEQYLTPTPFIQSTHNTVGGQIAIDINCKGYNFTYVQASNSFESALLDASLQLELNEAETILVGGIDELSDHSIKIHKKINHIKNAATASNQLLNSTTKGAIFGEGANFFVLSNKRQDSTYAKLLGTSMHNTLKKEHLNEVLIAFLSAHNLTLENLDSVVLGYNGDVEFDSFYNTFTSLLKAHTGILYYKHLIGEYHTASAFALYTASQLIRHQQTPEDIIKRKSLKTKQSIILLYNQYRGEHHSFTLLKSCE
;
A
#
# COMPACT_ATOMS: atom_id res chain seq x y z
N MET A 1 5.36 -12.16 26.50
CA MET A 1 4.45 -12.59 25.42
C MET A 1 4.41 -11.49 24.35
N LYS A 2 4.53 -11.82 23.08
CA LYS A 2 4.39 -10.88 21.98
C LYS A 2 2.98 -10.28 22.00
N LYS A 3 2.87 -8.94 21.93
CA LYS A 3 1.56 -8.27 21.95
C LYS A 3 0.80 -8.48 20.65
N SER A 4 -0.51 -8.52 20.76
CA SER A 4 -1.38 -8.53 19.59
C SER A 4 -1.46 -7.12 19.00
N ILE A 5 -1.38 -7.02 17.69
CA ILE A 5 -1.51 -5.76 16.96
C ILE A 5 -2.79 -5.85 16.13
N TYR A 6 -3.66 -4.87 16.29
CA TYR A 6 -4.97 -4.81 15.63
C TYR A 6 -5.04 -3.66 14.66
N ILE A 7 -5.65 -3.90 13.51
CA ILE A 7 -6.00 -2.88 12.50
C ILE A 7 -7.40 -2.40 12.83
N ASN A 8 -7.51 -1.24 13.48
CA ASN A 8 -8.76 -0.69 14.00
C ASN A 8 -9.45 0.28 13.05
N GLY A 9 -8.74 0.79 12.07
CA GLY A 9 -9.29 1.65 11.04
C GLY A 9 -8.40 1.65 9.80
N LEU A 10 -9.01 1.93 8.66
CA LEU A 10 -8.33 1.99 7.38
C LEU A 10 -8.97 3.03 6.47
N GLY A 11 -8.17 3.62 5.60
CA GLY A 11 -8.60 4.58 4.59
C GLY A 11 -7.72 4.48 3.36
N SER A 12 -8.34 4.55 2.19
CA SER A 12 -7.68 4.34 0.91
C SER A 12 -8.10 5.39 -0.11
N ILE A 13 -7.12 5.92 -0.82
CA ILE A 13 -7.26 6.65 -2.08
C ILE A 13 -6.49 5.85 -3.12
N SER A 14 -7.15 5.40 -4.15
CA SER A 14 -6.57 4.57 -5.20
C SER A 14 -7.21 4.89 -6.54
N SER A 15 -6.85 4.17 -7.59
CA SER A 15 -7.52 4.26 -8.89
C SER A 15 -8.93 3.65 -8.91
N GLN A 16 -9.43 3.22 -7.76
CA GLN A 16 -10.81 2.78 -7.55
C GLN A 16 -11.52 3.71 -6.56
N LYS A 17 -12.85 3.68 -6.50
CA LYS A 17 -13.64 4.46 -5.53
C LYS A 17 -13.52 3.85 -4.12
N THR A 18 -12.31 3.91 -3.52
CA THR A 18 -12.00 3.30 -2.22
C THR A 18 -12.03 4.25 -1.03
N TYR A 19 -12.32 5.52 -1.27
CA TYR A 19 -12.49 6.50 -0.20
C TYR A 19 -13.79 6.34 0.61
N ASP A 20 -14.65 5.42 0.18
CA ASP A 20 -15.85 4.99 0.91
C ASP A 20 -15.71 3.51 1.30
N ASN A 21 -15.41 3.25 2.58
CA ASN A 21 -15.20 1.88 3.09
C ASN A 21 -16.48 1.04 3.18
N THR A 22 -17.66 1.62 2.94
CA THR A 22 -18.95 0.89 2.98
C THR A 22 -19.20 0.07 1.73
N HIS A 23 -18.48 0.37 0.63
CA HIS A 23 -18.71 -0.22 -0.69
C HIS A 23 -17.41 -0.75 -1.31
N PHE A 24 -16.66 -1.56 -0.56
CA PHE A 24 -15.39 -2.10 -1.05
C PHE A 24 -15.53 -2.86 -2.37
N LEU A 25 -15.01 -2.26 -3.46
CA LEU A 25 -14.99 -2.82 -4.82
C LEU A 25 -16.35 -3.35 -5.33
N ASN A 26 -17.48 -2.76 -4.91
CA ASN A 26 -18.80 -3.13 -5.44
C ASN A 26 -18.94 -2.70 -6.90
N GLU A 27 -18.30 -1.62 -7.31
CA GLU A 27 -18.20 -1.13 -8.67
C GLU A 27 -16.73 -0.94 -9.03
N VAL A 28 -16.19 -1.82 -9.87
CA VAL A 28 -14.81 -1.75 -10.33
C VAL A 28 -14.70 -0.87 -11.57
N ILE A 29 -13.79 0.08 -11.56
CA ILE A 29 -13.47 0.90 -12.75
C ILE A 29 -12.43 0.14 -13.57
N HIS A 30 -12.79 -0.22 -14.78
CA HIS A 30 -11.88 -0.83 -15.75
C HIS A 30 -11.23 0.24 -16.62
N TYR A 31 -9.90 0.19 -16.69
CA TYR A 31 -9.11 1.13 -17.46
C TYR A 31 -8.53 0.46 -18.72
N ASN A 32 -8.36 1.23 -19.77
CA ASN A 32 -7.59 0.85 -20.96
C ASN A 32 -6.44 1.85 -21.14
N ASN A 33 -5.47 1.81 -20.22
CA ASN A 33 -4.38 2.76 -20.18
C ASN A 33 -3.12 2.10 -19.59
N THR A 34 -2.00 2.76 -19.69
CA THR A 34 -0.71 2.35 -19.08
C THR A 34 -0.47 3.02 -17.73
N VAL A 35 -1.30 3.99 -17.36
CA VAL A 35 -1.24 4.75 -16.10
C VAL A 35 -2.65 4.92 -15.55
N LEU A 36 -2.82 4.64 -14.27
CA LEU A 36 -4.10 4.70 -13.56
C LEU A 36 -4.04 5.85 -12.54
N PRO A 37 -4.72 6.98 -12.79
CA PRO A 37 -4.78 8.08 -11.83
C PRO A 37 -5.65 7.70 -10.62
N ALA A 38 -5.34 8.28 -9.46
CA ALA A 38 -6.15 8.11 -8.28
C ALA A 38 -7.54 8.76 -8.44
N VAL A 39 -8.58 8.04 -8.03
CA VAL A 39 -9.96 8.56 -7.92
C VAL A 39 -10.10 9.20 -6.54
N SER A 40 -10.00 10.51 -6.50
CA SER A 40 -10.05 11.28 -5.26
C SER A 40 -11.46 11.76 -4.95
N PRO A 41 -11.86 11.80 -3.67
CA PRO A 41 -13.07 12.48 -3.26
C PRO A 41 -12.90 14.00 -3.38
N ASN A 42 -13.96 14.74 -3.08
CA ASN A 42 -13.84 16.19 -2.95
C ASN A 42 -12.96 16.53 -1.72
N TYR A 43 -11.73 16.95 -1.95
CA TYR A 43 -10.78 17.29 -0.87
C TYR A 43 -11.28 18.38 0.10
N LYS A 44 -12.23 19.23 -0.30
CA LYS A 44 -12.81 20.24 0.59
C LYS A 44 -13.55 19.64 1.77
N ASP A 45 -14.00 18.39 1.66
CA ASP A 45 -14.67 17.68 2.75
C ASP A 45 -13.69 17.20 3.84
N TYR A 46 -12.40 17.19 3.52
CA TYR A 46 -11.33 16.70 4.40
C TYR A 46 -10.31 17.78 4.76
N ILE A 47 -10.03 18.72 3.88
CA ILE A 47 -8.96 19.72 4.01
C ILE A 47 -9.53 21.13 3.83
N VAL A 48 -9.19 22.04 4.74
CA VAL A 48 -9.58 23.44 4.64
C VAL A 48 -9.07 24.02 3.31
N PRO A 49 -9.92 24.63 2.47
CA PRO A 49 -9.55 25.07 1.11
C PRO A 49 -8.35 26.01 1.03
N SER A 50 -8.18 26.90 2.01
CA SER A 50 -7.03 27.81 2.07
C SER A 50 -5.69 27.10 2.25
N LYS A 51 -5.67 25.96 2.98
CA LYS A 51 -4.50 25.10 3.18
C LYS A 51 -4.24 24.24 1.94
N ALA A 52 -5.30 23.66 1.35
CA ALA A 52 -5.22 22.75 0.22
C ALA A 52 -4.55 23.36 -1.04
N ARG A 53 -4.65 24.70 -1.22
CA ARG A 53 -4.08 25.40 -2.40
C ARG A 53 -2.57 25.28 -2.52
N ARG A 54 -1.85 25.07 -1.41
CA ARG A 54 -0.38 25.00 -1.36
C ARG A 54 0.14 23.58 -1.12
N MET A 55 -0.76 22.61 -1.00
CA MET A 55 -0.40 21.21 -0.74
C MET A 55 -0.13 20.47 -2.04
N ALA A 56 0.93 19.68 -2.08
CA ALA A 56 1.18 18.68 -3.11
C ALA A 56 0.01 17.70 -3.23
N ASN A 57 -0.13 17.06 -4.38
CA ASN A 57 -1.20 16.07 -4.58
C ASN A 57 -1.05 14.89 -3.61
N GLY A 58 0.16 14.37 -3.44
CA GLY A 58 0.46 13.31 -2.46
C GLY A 58 0.07 13.68 -1.04
N VAL A 59 0.29 14.94 -0.62
CA VAL A 59 -0.15 15.44 0.70
C VAL A 59 -1.66 15.40 0.83
N LYS A 60 -2.40 15.83 -0.20
CA LYS A 60 -3.88 15.80 -0.17
C LYS A 60 -4.41 14.37 -0.08
N MET A 61 -3.86 13.45 -0.88
CA MET A 61 -4.21 12.03 -0.82
C MET A 61 -3.92 11.45 0.57
N GLY A 62 -2.71 11.71 1.10
CA GLY A 62 -2.28 11.20 2.41
C GLY A 62 -3.16 11.69 3.57
N ILE A 63 -3.42 13.01 3.67
CA ILE A 63 -4.30 13.58 4.70
C ILE A 63 -5.70 13.00 4.59
N THR A 64 -6.23 12.87 3.37
CA THR A 64 -7.58 12.36 3.15
C THR A 64 -7.69 10.90 3.57
N ALA A 65 -6.76 10.03 3.11
CA ALA A 65 -6.74 8.62 3.52
C ALA A 65 -6.55 8.46 5.04
N ALA A 66 -5.68 9.27 5.65
CA ALA A 66 -5.49 9.30 7.10
C ALA A 66 -6.79 9.67 7.84
N LYS A 67 -7.50 10.70 7.42
CA LYS A 67 -8.79 11.10 8.03
C LYS A 67 -9.89 10.05 7.88
N ILE A 68 -9.93 9.38 6.74
CA ILE A 68 -10.86 8.24 6.54
C ILE A 68 -10.51 7.12 7.52
N ALA A 69 -9.23 6.77 7.68
CA ALA A 69 -8.79 5.76 8.63
C ALA A 69 -9.13 6.12 10.08
N LEU A 70 -8.89 7.38 10.47
CA LEU A 70 -9.23 7.89 11.81
C LEU A 70 -10.73 7.87 12.09
N LYS A 71 -11.55 8.34 11.14
CA LYS A 71 -13.02 8.27 11.24
C LYS A 71 -13.50 6.83 11.38
N ASN A 72 -12.92 5.94 10.61
CA ASN A 72 -13.23 4.51 10.62
C ASN A 72 -12.83 3.82 11.94
N ALA A 73 -11.82 4.33 12.64
CA ALA A 73 -11.39 3.90 13.96
C ALA A 73 -12.04 4.69 15.12
N ASN A 74 -13.14 5.42 14.87
CA ASN A 74 -13.82 6.27 15.87
C ASN A 74 -12.93 7.38 16.48
N HIS A 75 -12.07 8.01 15.63
CA HIS A 75 -11.22 9.15 16.00
C HIS A 75 -10.34 8.95 17.25
N PRO A 76 -9.51 7.91 17.31
CA PRO A 76 -8.62 7.71 18.44
C PRO A 76 -7.55 8.80 18.53
N THR A 77 -6.99 9.00 19.72
CA THR A 77 -5.77 9.79 19.88
C THR A 77 -4.58 9.04 19.27
N ILE A 78 -3.83 9.69 18.39
CA ILE A 78 -2.68 9.11 17.73
C ILE A 78 -1.40 9.52 18.48
N ASN A 79 -0.58 8.53 18.86
CA ASN A 79 0.69 8.74 19.56
C ASN A 79 1.88 8.82 18.59
N ALA A 80 1.78 8.19 17.42
CA ALA A 80 2.84 8.16 16.44
C ALA A 80 2.28 8.14 15.01
N ILE A 81 3.02 8.70 14.06
CA ILE A 81 2.73 8.65 12.62
C ILE A 81 3.94 8.07 11.92
N ILE A 82 3.76 7.00 11.17
CA ILE A 82 4.84 6.35 10.43
C ILE A 82 4.39 6.18 8.98
N THR A 83 5.15 6.76 8.06
CA THR A 83 4.80 6.73 6.64
C THR A 83 5.87 6.03 5.81
N GLY A 84 5.46 5.38 4.74
CA GLY A 84 6.34 4.87 3.71
C GLY A 84 6.06 5.56 2.37
N THR A 85 7.10 5.86 1.61
CA THR A 85 6.99 6.37 0.25
C THR A 85 8.24 6.00 -0.55
N GLY A 86 8.08 5.72 -1.83
CA GLY A 86 9.24 5.51 -2.68
C GLY A 86 9.78 6.79 -3.28
N MET A 87 8.88 7.69 -3.69
CA MET A 87 9.23 8.89 -4.46
C MET A 87 8.79 10.19 -3.80
N GLY A 88 8.05 10.13 -2.68
CA GLY A 88 7.49 11.30 -2.04
C GLY A 88 6.52 12.08 -2.94
N CYS A 89 6.50 13.39 -2.80
CA CYS A 89 5.76 14.30 -3.68
C CYS A 89 6.60 14.62 -4.93
N ILE A 90 6.70 13.65 -5.84
CA ILE A 90 7.58 13.70 -7.01
C ILE A 90 7.28 14.88 -7.94
N ILE A 91 6.01 15.27 -8.07
CA ILE A 91 5.61 16.41 -8.90
C ILE A 91 6.27 17.72 -8.42
N ASP A 92 6.27 17.96 -7.11
CA ASP A 92 6.90 19.13 -6.53
C ASP A 92 8.42 19.05 -6.51
N THR A 93 8.99 17.83 -6.39
CA THR A 93 10.42 17.59 -6.56
C THR A 93 10.87 17.98 -7.97
N GLU A 94 10.17 17.52 -8.99
CA GLU A 94 10.49 17.86 -10.40
C GLU A 94 10.33 19.35 -10.68
N LYS A 95 9.29 20.00 -10.15
CA LYS A 95 9.10 21.46 -10.27
C LYS A 95 10.27 22.22 -9.64
N PHE A 96 10.70 21.80 -8.45
CA PHE A 96 11.79 22.46 -7.76
C PHE A 96 13.12 22.30 -8.48
N VAL A 97 13.47 21.07 -8.87
CA VAL A 97 14.71 20.80 -9.63
C VAL A 97 14.68 21.48 -11.00
N GLY A 98 13.55 21.44 -11.71
CA GLY A 98 13.37 22.18 -12.98
C GLY A 98 13.60 23.68 -12.79
N SER A 99 13.03 24.27 -11.73
CA SER A 99 13.24 25.71 -11.45
C SER A 99 14.70 26.07 -11.17
N ILE A 100 15.47 25.20 -10.55
CA ILE A 100 16.92 25.40 -10.35
C ILE A 100 17.62 25.50 -11.71
N ILE A 101 17.34 24.57 -12.62
CA ILE A 101 17.97 24.50 -13.94
C ILE A 101 17.52 25.67 -14.82
N ASP A 102 16.22 25.92 -14.90
CA ASP A 102 15.62 26.90 -15.83
C ASP A 102 15.93 28.36 -15.44
N ASN A 103 16.25 28.61 -14.16
CA ASN A 103 16.52 29.97 -13.63
C ASN A 103 17.98 30.17 -13.19
N ASP A 104 18.91 29.32 -13.59
CA ASP A 104 20.32 29.42 -13.18
C ASP A 104 20.47 29.57 -11.64
N GLU A 105 19.72 28.77 -10.85
CA GLU A 105 19.69 28.78 -9.38
C GLU A 105 19.14 30.07 -8.76
N GLN A 106 18.50 30.96 -9.54
CA GLN A 106 17.94 32.22 -9.07
C GLN A 106 16.41 32.15 -8.94
N TYR A 107 15.86 33.10 -8.17
CA TYR A 107 14.40 33.30 -8.02
C TYR A 107 13.61 32.04 -7.62
N LEU A 108 14.22 31.15 -6.84
CA LEU A 108 13.59 29.91 -6.41
C LEU A 108 12.47 30.19 -5.39
N THR A 109 11.32 29.55 -5.57
CA THR A 109 10.20 29.64 -4.65
C THR A 109 10.28 28.54 -3.59
N PRO A 110 10.06 28.82 -2.28
CA PRO A 110 10.21 27.82 -1.22
C PRO A 110 9.12 26.74 -1.21
N THR A 111 7.95 27.01 -1.81
CA THR A 111 6.81 26.08 -1.73
C THR A 111 7.11 24.72 -2.37
N PRO A 112 7.59 24.59 -3.62
CA PRO A 112 7.94 23.28 -4.18
C PRO A 112 9.03 22.57 -3.38
N PHE A 113 10.03 23.30 -2.87
CA PHE A 113 11.07 22.72 -2.00
C PHE A 113 10.48 22.09 -0.74
N ILE A 114 9.63 22.83 -0.01
CA ILE A 114 9.00 22.33 1.22
C ILE A 114 8.13 21.11 0.92
N GLN A 115 7.44 21.08 -0.22
CA GLN A 115 6.58 19.96 -0.60
C GLN A 115 7.37 18.76 -1.14
N SER A 116 8.59 18.94 -1.66
CA SER A 116 9.39 17.88 -2.28
C SER A 116 10.01 16.90 -1.29
N THR A 117 10.13 17.26 -0.01
CA THR A 117 10.75 16.38 0.98
C THR A 117 9.88 15.16 1.27
N HIS A 118 10.48 13.97 1.35
CA HIS A 118 9.75 12.71 1.52
C HIS A 118 8.91 12.65 2.79
N ASN A 119 9.33 13.32 3.86
CA ASN A 119 8.63 13.38 5.14
C ASN A 119 7.47 14.40 5.17
N THR A 120 7.26 15.15 4.10
CA THR A 120 6.22 16.19 4.05
C THR A 120 4.82 15.62 4.32
N VAL A 121 4.49 14.45 3.77
CA VAL A 121 3.16 13.86 3.99
C VAL A 121 2.93 13.55 5.46
N GLY A 122 3.86 12.85 6.11
CA GLY A 122 3.77 12.53 7.55
C GLY A 122 3.72 13.79 8.43
N GLY A 123 4.54 14.80 8.10
CA GLY A 123 4.55 16.10 8.80
C GLY A 123 3.24 16.88 8.65
N GLN A 124 2.67 16.93 7.45
CA GLN A 124 1.40 17.64 7.20
C GLN A 124 0.20 16.91 7.86
N ILE A 125 0.21 15.57 7.89
CA ILE A 125 -0.77 14.79 8.66
C ILE A 125 -0.64 15.12 10.15
N ALA A 126 0.58 15.15 10.71
CA ALA A 126 0.82 15.48 12.12
C ALA A 126 0.27 16.86 12.49
N ILE A 127 0.50 17.88 11.64
CA ILE A 127 -0.02 19.23 11.82
C ILE A 127 -1.56 19.22 11.77
N ASP A 128 -2.15 18.50 10.81
CA ASP A 128 -3.60 18.49 10.61
C ASP A 128 -4.36 17.84 11.76
N ILE A 129 -3.83 16.74 12.33
CA ILE A 129 -4.45 16.03 13.47
C ILE A 129 -3.86 16.42 14.82
N ASN A 130 -2.96 17.41 14.88
CA ASN A 130 -2.27 17.86 16.08
C ASN A 130 -1.52 16.74 16.84
N CYS A 131 -0.91 15.81 16.10
CA CYS A 131 -0.05 14.77 16.67
C CYS A 131 1.36 15.35 16.90
N LYS A 132 1.86 15.30 18.14
CA LYS A 132 3.18 15.79 18.53
C LYS A 132 4.16 14.66 18.89
N GLY A 133 3.73 13.41 18.71
CA GLY A 133 4.53 12.25 19.02
C GLY A 133 5.50 11.86 17.91
N TYR A 134 6.00 10.65 17.99
CA TYR A 134 6.94 10.11 17.00
C TYR A 134 6.39 10.25 15.58
N ASN A 135 7.24 10.77 14.66
CA ASN A 135 6.89 10.94 13.26
C ASN A 135 8.09 10.55 12.40
N PHE A 136 7.95 9.48 11.64
CA PHE A 136 9.04 8.96 10.81
C PHE A 136 8.55 8.59 9.41
N THR A 137 9.45 8.73 8.42
CA THR A 137 9.16 8.39 7.03
C THR A 137 10.24 7.47 6.49
N TYR A 138 9.82 6.28 6.04
CA TYR A 138 10.67 5.31 5.38
C TYR A 138 10.70 5.54 3.88
N VAL A 139 11.92 5.59 3.34
CA VAL A 139 12.18 5.75 1.91
C VAL A 139 13.09 4.61 1.46
N GLN A 140 12.47 3.47 1.15
CA GLN A 140 13.16 2.24 0.76
C GLN A 140 12.48 1.60 -0.47
N ALA A 141 12.22 2.42 -1.50
CA ALA A 141 11.53 2.00 -2.71
C ALA A 141 10.27 1.17 -2.37
N SER A 142 10.11 -0.02 -2.95
CA SER A 142 8.92 -0.85 -2.76
C SER A 142 8.81 -1.57 -1.41
N ASN A 143 9.82 -1.44 -0.53
CA ASN A 143 9.76 -1.91 0.87
C ASN A 143 9.44 -0.77 1.86
N SER A 144 9.14 0.44 1.38
CA SER A 144 8.91 1.61 2.23
C SER A 144 7.71 1.43 3.16
N PHE A 145 6.61 0.89 2.65
CA PHE A 145 5.41 0.65 3.46
C PHE A 145 5.63 -0.47 4.48
N GLU A 146 6.27 -1.56 4.09
CA GLU A 146 6.58 -2.68 4.99
C GLU A 146 7.54 -2.26 6.09
N SER A 147 8.51 -1.38 5.78
CA SER A 147 9.42 -0.81 6.80
C SER A 147 8.64 0.04 7.80
N ALA A 148 7.70 0.87 7.33
CA ALA A 148 6.80 1.64 8.18
C ALA A 148 5.92 0.74 9.04
N LEU A 149 5.40 -0.35 8.47
CA LEU A 149 4.53 -1.31 9.16
C LEU A 149 5.31 -2.11 10.23
N LEU A 150 6.57 -2.46 9.94
CA LEU A 150 7.45 -3.12 10.90
C LEU A 150 7.78 -2.22 12.08
N ASP A 151 8.18 -0.96 11.83
CA ASP A 151 8.44 0.02 12.89
C ASP A 151 7.20 0.25 13.76
N ALA A 152 6.03 0.46 13.15
CA ALA A 152 4.77 0.59 13.88
C ALA A 152 4.51 -0.63 14.77
N SER A 153 4.81 -1.83 14.28
CA SER A 153 4.66 -3.06 15.06
C SER A 153 5.59 -3.10 16.26
N LEU A 154 6.86 -2.71 16.07
CA LEU A 154 7.86 -2.66 17.14
C LEU A 154 7.49 -1.62 18.22
N GLN A 155 7.07 -0.42 17.82
CA GLN A 155 6.62 0.62 18.75
C GLN A 155 5.45 0.15 19.64
N LEU A 156 4.47 -0.56 19.06
CA LEU A 156 3.35 -1.13 19.80
C LEU A 156 3.77 -2.29 20.71
N GLU A 157 4.66 -3.17 20.25
CA GLU A 157 5.17 -4.29 21.04
C GLU A 157 5.98 -3.82 22.24
N LEU A 158 6.77 -2.76 22.08
CA LEU A 158 7.63 -2.17 23.12
C LEU A 158 6.89 -1.19 24.06
N ASN A 159 5.63 -0.87 23.81
CA ASN A 159 4.83 0.16 24.51
C ASN A 159 5.36 1.59 24.37
N GLU A 160 6.08 1.90 23.32
CA GLU A 160 6.48 3.27 22.98
C GLU A 160 5.28 4.08 22.47
N ALA A 161 4.28 3.40 21.90
CA ALA A 161 3.01 3.98 21.50
C ALA A 161 1.83 3.03 21.79
N GLU A 162 0.63 3.57 22.03
CA GLU A 162 -0.60 2.77 22.18
C GLU A 162 -1.40 2.70 20.87
N THR A 163 -1.37 3.77 20.08
CA THR A 163 -2.11 3.89 18.82
C THR A 163 -1.25 4.63 17.79
N ILE A 164 -1.06 4.02 16.65
CA ILE A 164 -0.21 4.51 15.58
C ILE A 164 -1.03 4.65 14.29
N LEU A 165 -0.82 5.76 13.60
CA LEU A 165 -1.24 5.94 12.23
C LEU A 165 -0.08 5.56 11.31
N VAL A 166 -0.22 4.48 10.55
CA VAL A 166 0.79 4.02 9.60
C VAL A 166 0.22 4.03 8.18
N GLY A 167 1.01 4.38 7.18
CA GLY A 167 0.52 4.34 5.80
C GLY A 167 1.59 4.40 4.73
N GLY A 168 1.16 4.08 3.51
CA GLY A 168 1.96 4.19 2.29
C GLY A 168 1.33 5.17 1.31
N ILE A 169 2.16 5.98 0.65
CA ILE A 169 1.74 7.00 -0.30
C ILE A 169 2.78 7.16 -1.41
N ASP A 170 2.33 7.15 -2.65
CA ASP A 170 3.11 7.59 -3.81
C ASP A 170 2.20 8.30 -4.81
N GLU A 171 2.73 9.30 -5.50
CA GLU A 171 2.12 9.96 -6.64
C GLU A 171 2.96 9.76 -7.90
N LEU A 172 2.38 9.96 -9.06
CA LEU A 172 3.06 9.90 -10.35
C LEU A 172 3.16 11.29 -10.98
N SER A 173 4.29 11.55 -11.63
CA SER A 173 4.49 12.73 -12.49
C SER A 173 4.58 12.33 -13.96
N ASP A 174 4.27 13.29 -14.84
CA ASP A 174 4.41 13.09 -16.28
C ASP A 174 5.86 12.81 -16.70
N HIS A 175 6.83 13.39 -15.99
CA HIS A 175 8.25 13.18 -16.29
C HIS A 175 8.71 11.78 -15.87
N SER A 176 8.38 11.35 -14.64
CA SER A 176 8.69 10.01 -14.18
C SER A 176 8.04 8.93 -15.06
N ILE A 177 6.78 9.13 -15.49
CA ILE A 177 6.10 8.23 -16.44
C ILE A 177 6.88 8.11 -17.76
N LYS A 178 7.38 9.22 -18.32
CA LYS A 178 8.18 9.20 -19.54
C LYS A 178 9.48 8.42 -19.37
N ILE A 179 10.17 8.58 -18.23
CA ILE A 179 11.38 7.82 -17.91
C ILE A 179 11.06 6.33 -17.81
N HIS A 180 10.06 5.96 -17.02
CA HIS A 180 9.66 4.56 -16.81
C HIS A 180 9.21 3.88 -18.10
N LYS A 181 8.56 4.61 -19.03
CA LYS A 181 8.27 4.09 -20.37
C LYS A 181 9.53 3.81 -21.18
N LYS A 182 10.52 4.73 -21.15
CA LYS A 182 11.79 4.56 -21.91
C LYS A 182 12.60 3.35 -21.44
N ILE A 183 12.55 3.02 -20.15
CA ILE A 183 13.27 1.87 -19.58
C ILE A 183 12.40 0.62 -19.47
N ASN A 184 11.24 0.59 -20.13
CA ASN A 184 10.29 -0.53 -20.19
C ASN A 184 9.75 -1.00 -18.84
N HIS A 185 9.69 -0.14 -17.83
CA HIS A 185 9.02 -0.42 -16.58
C HIS A 185 7.50 -0.27 -16.73
N ILE A 186 7.03 0.66 -17.57
CA ILE A 186 5.64 0.81 -17.94
C ILE A 186 5.42 0.19 -19.33
N LYS A 187 4.30 -0.48 -19.52
CA LYS A 187 3.87 -1.04 -20.80
C LYS A 187 3.85 0.04 -21.89
N ASN A 188 4.32 -0.32 -23.09
CA ASN A 188 4.38 0.61 -24.23
C ASN A 188 3.01 0.85 -24.87
N ALA A 189 2.13 -0.13 -24.82
CA ALA A 189 0.76 -0.05 -25.39
C ALA A 189 -0.30 -0.02 -24.28
N ALA A 190 -1.40 0.68 -24.53
CA ALA A 190 -2.58 0.63 -23.69
C ALA A 190 -3.01 -0.84 -23.51
N THR A 191 -3.28 -1.20 -22.27
CA THR A 191 -3.67 -2.55 -21.88
C THR A 191 -4.90 -2.43 -20.99
N ALA A 192 -5.95 -3.17 -21.33
CA ALA A 192 -7.15 -3.24 -20.51
C ALA A 192 -6.78 -3.85 -19.15
N SER A 193 -7.16 -3.19 -18.06
CA SER A 193 -6.79 -3.60 -16.69
C SER A 193 -7.26 -5.03 -16.38
N ASN A 194 -8.43 -5.44 -16.85
CA ASN A 194 -8.96 -6.81 -16.71
C ASN A 194 -8.20 -7.85 -17.55
N GLN A 195 -7.40 -7.45 -18.54
CA GLN A 195 -6.53 -8.32 -19.34
C GLN A 195 -5.08 -8.36 -18.83
N LEU A 196 -4.72 -7.52 -17.87
CA LEU A 196 -3.35 -7.40 -17.36
C LEU A 196 -2.81 -8.74 -16.85
N LEU A 197 -3.65 -9.52 -16.21
CA LEU A 197 -3.29 -10.83 -15.63
C LEU A 197 -2.98 -11.91 -16.67
N ASN A 198 -3.30 -11.67 -17.94
CA ASN A 198 -2.97 -12.53 -19.07
C ASN A 198 -1.90 -11.91 -19.98
N SER A 199 -1.25 -10.85 -19.53
CA SER A 199 -0.23 -10.16 -20.31
C SER A 199 0.99 -11.04 -20.55
N THR A 200 1.54 -10.96 -21.76
CA THR A 200 2.79 -11.62 -22.17
C THR A 200 3.89 -10.63 -22.50
N THR A 201 3.70 -9.36 -22.16
CA THR A 201 4.63 -8.27 -22.46
C THR A 201 5.34 -7.77 -21.20
N LYS A 202 6.54 -7.20 -21.38
CA LYS A 202 7.29 -6.52 -20.31
C LYS A 202 6.58 -5.26 -19.84
N GLY A 203 6.94 -4.83 -18.62
CA GLY A 203 6.41 -3.67 -17.95
C GLY A 203 5.05 -3.89 -17.31
N ALA A 204 4.74 -3.04 -16.34
CA ALA A 204 3.46 -3.02 -15.62
C ALA A 204 2.58 -1.85 -16.09
N ILE A 205 1.33 -1.82 -15.66
CA ILE A 205 0.52 -0.60 -15.62
C ILE A 205 0.88 0.12 -14.33
N PHE A 206 1.21 1.42 -14.39
CA PHE A 206 1.54 2.20 -13.19
C PHE A 206 0.31 2.90 -12.64
N GLY A 207 0.36 3.19 -11.34
CA GLY A 207 -0.69 3.91 -10.62
C GLY A 207 -0.14 4.77 -9.50
N GLU A 208 -1.03 5.38 -8.76
CA GLU A 208 -0.75 6.19 -7.59
C GLU A 208 -1.80 5.96 -6.51
N GLY A 209 -1.50 6.31 -5.27
CA GLY A 209 -2.47 6.18 -4.19
C GLY A 209 -1.89 6.40 -2.81
N ALA A 210 -2.78 6.42 -1.82
CA ALA A 210 -2.46 6.54 -0.41
C ALA A 210 -3.34 5.59 0.40
N ASN A 211 -2.73 4.77 1.26
CA ASN A 211 -3.43 3.85 2.12
C ASN A 211 -2.92 4.03 3.55
N PHE A 212 -3.82 4.30 4.49
CA PHE A 212 -3.48 4.54 5.89
C PHE A 212 -4.28 3.63 6.81
N PHE A 213 -3.66 3.26 7.93
CA PHE A 213 -4.19 2.32 8.91
C PHE A 213 -4.00 2.85 10.32
N VAL A 214 -4.99 2.67 11.17
CA VAL A 214 -4.88 2.88 12.61
C VAL A 214 -4.57 1.55 13.26
N LEU A 215 -3.35 1.42 13.80
CA LEU A 215 -2.90 0.25 14.53
C LEU A 215 -2.91 0.50 16.03
N SER A 216 -3.26 -0.53 16.80
CA SER A 216 -3.23 -0.48 18.27
C SER A 216 -3.01 -1.88 18.86
N ASN A 217 -2.52 -1.94 20.09
CA ASN A 217 -2.44 -3.18 20.87
C ASN A 217 -3.78 -3.54 21.56
N LYS A 218 -4.83 -2.72 21.38
CA LYS A 218 -6.17 -2.95 21.95
C LYS A 218 -7.16 -3.23 20.80
N ARG A 219 -7.89 -4.34 20.90
CA ARG A 219 -9.01 -4.65 20.00
C ARG A 219 -10.16 -3.68 20.26
N GLN A 220 -10.83 -3.25 19.21
CA GLN A 220 -12.03 -2.40 19.23
C GLN A 220 -13.15 -3.04 18.40
N ASP A 221 -14.36 -2.52 18.51
CA ASP A 221 -15.49 -2.99 17.68
C ASP A 221 -15.25 -2.71 16.19
N SER A 222 -14.49 -1.67 15.88
CA SER A 222 -14.06 -1.31 14.51
C SER A 222 -12.94 -2.19 13.97
N THR A 223 -12.33 -3.10 14.75
CA THR A 223 -11.18 -3.91 14.33
C THR A 223 -11.49 -4.73 13.09
N TYR A 224 -10.66 -4.61 12.06
CA TYR A 224 -10.73 -5.38 10.83
C TYR A 224 -10.00 -6.72 10.93
N ALA A 225 -8.78 -6.71 11.39
CA ALA A 225 -7.92 -7.87 11.48
C ALA A 225 -6.83 -7.70 12.54
N LYS A 226 -6.18 -8.81 12.87
CA LYS A 226 -4.92 -8.85 13.63
C LYS A 226 -3.75 -8.95 12.65
N LEU A 227 -2.79 -8.07 12.77
CA LEU A 227 -1.49 -8.15 12.09
C LEU A 227 -0.61 -9.12 12.87
N LEU A 228 -0.19 -10.23 12.26
CA LEU A 228 0.68 -11.20 12.88
C LEU A 228 2.15 -10.86 12.68
N GLY A 229 2.52 -10.36 11.51
CA GLY A 229 3.89 -9.95 11.23
C GLY A 229 4.11 -9.54 9.78
N THR A 230 5.27 -8.91 9.56
CA THR A 230 5.77 -8.51 8.24
C THR A 230 7.23 -8.89 8.14
N SER A 231 7.67 -9.35 6.98
CA SER A 231 9.09 -9.58 6.66
C SER A 231 9.44 -9.04 5.29
N MET A 232 10.69 -8.62 5.14
CA MET A 232 11.23 -8.06 3.91
C MET A 232 12.53 -8.77 3.55
N HIS A 233 12.73 -8.99 2.25
CA HIS A 233 13.91 -9.67 1.72
C HIS A 233 14.38 -8.95 0.46
N ASN A 234 15.64 -8.54 0.44
CA ASN A 234 16.26 -7.98 -0.76
C ASN A 234 16.91 -9.09 -1.58
N THR A 235 16.80 -9.02 -2.90
CA THR A 235 17.44 -9.95 -3.85
C THR A 235 17.14 -11.43 -3.55
N LEU A 236 15.91 -11.75 -3.12
CA LEU A 236 15.49 -13.12 -2.84
C LEU A 236 15.47 -13.94 -4.14
N LYS A 237 16.29 -14.99 -4.20
CA LYS A 237 16.28 -15.93 -5.33
C LYS A 237 15.06 -16.83 -5.28
N LYS A 238 14.54 -17.21 -6.45
CA LYS A 238 13.35 -18.09 -6.55
C LYS A 238 13.53 -19.42 -5.83
N GLU A 239 14.74 -19.97 -5.84
CA GLU A 239 15.09 -21.24 -5.20
C GLU A 239 14.91 -21.19 -3.68
N HIS A 240 15.11 -20.02 -3.06
CA HIS A 240 14.97 -19.81 -1.61
C HIS A 240 13.57 -19.38 -1.18
N LEU A 241 12.66 -19.10 -2.14
CA LEU A 241 11.31 -18.59 -1.83
C LEU A 241 10.52 -19.52 -0.91
N ASN A 242 10.61 -20.83 -1.14
CA ASN A 242 9.93 -21.83 -0.31
C ASN A 242 10.48 -21.86 1.14
N GLU A 243 11.80 -21.86 1.28
CA GLU A 243 12.46 -21.85 2.59
C GLU A 243 12.06 -20.61 3.41
N VAL A 244 12.15 -19.45 2.80
CA VAL A 244 11.80 -18.17 3.43
C VAL A 244 10.32 -18.13 3.83
N LEU A 245 9.42 -18.58 2.94
CA LEU A 245 7.99 -18.65 3.22
C LEU A 245 7.69 -19.58 4.40
N ILE A 246 8.27 -20.78 4.42
CA ILE A 246 8.06 -21.76 5.51
C ILE A 246 8.61 -21.19 6.83
N ALA A 247 9.80 -20.58 6.83
CA ALA A 247 10.38 -19.97 8.00
C ALA A 247 9.49 -18.84 8.54
N PHE A 248 8.96 -17.98 7.65
CA PHE A 248 8.04 -16.90 8.05
C PHE A 248 6.75 -17.44 8.66
N LEU A 249 6.09 -18.42 8.03
CA LEU A 249 4.88 -19.04 8.58
C LEU A 249 5.14 -19.74 9.92
N SER A 250 6.24 -20.49 10.02
CA SER A 250 6.62 -21.23 11.26
C SER A 250 6.89 -20.28 12.42
N ALA A 251 7.46 -19.11 12.18
CA ALA A 251 7.66 -18.07 13.23
C ALA A 251 6.32 -17.57 13.83
N HIS A 252 5.21 -17.81 13.12
CA HIS A 252 3.85 -17.50 13.59
C HIS A 252 3.03 -18.74 13.98
N ASN A 253 3.68 -19.92 14.13
CA ASN A 253 3.04 -21.21 14.41
C ASN A 253 2.01 -21.61 13.35
N LEU A 254 2.29 -21.32 12.08
CA LEU A 254 1.43 -21.60 10.93
C LEU A 254 2.20 -22.42 9.88
N THR A 255 1.43 -23.06 9.02
CA THR A 255 1.90 -23.79 7.84
C THR A 255 1.09 -23.35 6.62
N LEU A 256 1.45 -23.83 5.43
CA LEU A 256 0.68 -23.61 4.20
C LEU A 256 -0.78 -24.11 4.29
N GLU A 257 -1.05 -25.12 5.11
CA GLU A 257 -2.41 -25.66 5.33
C GLU A 257 -3.34 -24.64 6.02
N ASN A 258 -2.79 -23.71 6.78
CA ASN A 258 -3.58 -22.73 7.52
C ASN A 258 -4.06 -21.58 6.65
N LEU A 259 -3.42 -21.34 5.49
CA LEU A 259 -3.75 -20.19 4.63
C LEU A 259 -5.12 -20.39 3.94
N ASP A 260 -6.01 -19.43 4.12
CA ASP A 260 -7.32 -19.41 3.45
C ASP A 260 -7.22 -18.75 2.08
N SER A 261 -6.48 -17.65 2.00
CA SER A 261 -6.17 -16.96 0.75
C SER A 261 -4.80 -16.29 0.79
N VAL A 262 -4.27 -16.01 -0.39
CA VAL A 262 -3.10 -15.16 -0.59
C VAL A 262 -3.47 -13.98 -1.49
N VAL A 263 -2.95 -12.79 -1.18
CA VAL A 263 -3.06 -11.60 -2.02
C VAL A 263 -1.70 -11.32 -2.63
N LEU A 264 -1.62 -11.40 -3.96
CA LEU A 264 -0.37 -11.34 -4.70
C LEU A 264 -0.23 -10.02 -5.46
N GLY A 265 0.95 -9.44 -5.40
CA GLY A 265 1.32 -8.24 -6.13
C GLY A 265 1.62 -8.46 -7.61
N TYR A 266 0.97 -9.44 -8.26
CA TYR A 266 1.10 -9.71 -9.68
C TYR A 266 0.67 -8.49 -10.50
N ASN A 267 1.55 -8.01 -11.38
CA ASN A 267 1.38 -6.75 -12.11
C ASN A 267 1.40 -6.88 -13.64
N GLY A 268 1.45 -8.12 -14.16
CA GLY A 268 1.44 -8.42 -15.59
C GLY A 268 2.75 -8.11 -16.31
N ASP A 269 3.86 -7.91 -15.60
CA ASP A 269 5.21 -7.84 -16.18
C ASP A 269 5.79 -9.25 -16.30
N VAL A 270 5.78 -9.79 -17.53
CA VAL A 270 6.23 -11.17 -17.82
C VAL A 270 7.66 -11.46 -17.34
N GLU A 271 8.49 -10.45 -17.20
CA GLU A 271 9.89 -10.58 -16.76
C GLU A 271 9.98 -11.10 -15.31
N PHE A 272 8.98 -10.76 -14.47
CA PHE A 272 8.98 -11.09 -13.04
C PHE A 272 7.87 -12.06 -12.62
N ASP A 273 7.01 -12.47 -13.52
CA ASP A 273 5.90 -13.41 -13.25
C ASP A 273 6.37 -14.74 -12.68
N SER A 274 7.59 -15.16 -13.03
CA SER A 274 8.17 -16.42 -12.56
C SER A 274 8.26 -16.52 -11.03
N PHE A 275 8.40 -15.40 -10.30
CA PHE A 275 8.37 -15.39 -8.83
C PHE A 275 6.99 -15.78 -8.30
N TYR A 276 5.93 -15.20 -8.87
CA TYR A 276 4.55 -15.52 -8.48
C TYR A 276 4.15 -16.92 -8.91
N ASN A 277 4.61 -17.40 -10.08
CA ASN A 277 4.37 -18.77 -10.53
C ASN A 277 5.03 -19.78 -9.58
N THR A 278 6.29 -19.55 -9.19
CA THR A 278 6.96 -20.37 -8.18
C THR A 278 6.21 -20.34 -6.85
N PHE A 279 5.84 -19.14 -6.36
CA PHE A 279 5.10 -19.03 -5.12
C PHE A 279 3.74 -19.76 -5.16
N THR A 280 2.97 -19.61 -6.22
CA THR A 280 1.65 -20.24 -6.34
C THR A 280 1.72 -21.76 -6.45
N SER A 281 2.82 -22.32 -6.99
CA SER A 281 3.03 -23.77 -7.02
C SER A 281 3.25 -24.41 -5.64
N LEU A 282 3.64 -23.62 -4.63
CA LEU A 282 3.79 -24.07 -3.24
C LEU A 282 2.45 -24.15 -2.49
N LEU A 283 1.43 -23.45 -2.98
CA LEU A 283 0.15 -23.31 -2.28
C LEU A 283 -0.70 -24.57 -2.38
N LYS A 284 -1.48 -24.81 -1.33
CA LYS A 284 -2.46 -25.90 -1.31
C LYS A 284 -3.64 -25.62 -2.25
N ALA A 285 -4.30 -26.68 -2.70
CA ALA A 285 -5.43 -26.56 -3.63
C ALA A 285 -6.60 -25.75 -3.06
N HIS A 286 -6.80 -25.80 -1.73
CA HIS A 286 -7.87 -25.06 -1.06
C HIS A 286 -7.59 -23.56 -0.89
N THR A 287 -6.32 -23.13 -1.00
CA THR A 287 -5.95 -21.72 -0.76
C THR A 287 -6.40 -20.84 -1.91
N GLY A 288 -7.17 -19.79 -1.64
CA GLY A 288 -7.57 -18.78 -2.63
C GLY A 288 -6.36 -17.97 -3.13
N ILE A 289 -6.41 -17.52 -4.38
CA ILE A 289 -5.39 -16.64 -4.96
C ILE A 289 -6.09 -15.38 -5.45
N LEU A 290 -5.67 -14.24 -4.94
CA LEU A 290 -6.25 -12.93 -5.20
C LEU A 290 -5.18 -11.98 -5.75
N TYR A 291 -5.59 -11.08 -6.65
CA TYR A 291 -4.74 -10.07 -7.26
C TYR A 291 -5.34 -8.67 -7.07
N TYR A 292 -4.51 -7.63 -7.10
CA TYR A 292 -4.99 -6.26 -6.89
C TYR A 292 -4.36 -5.22 -7.82
N LYS A 293 -3.12 -5.42 -8.30
CA LYS A 293 -2.42 -4.39 -9.09
C LYS A 293 -3.02 -4.10 -10.46
N HIS A 294 -3.84 -5.00 -10.99
CA HIS A 294 -4.61 -4.72 -12.20
C HIS A 294 -5.69 -3.65 -11.99
N LEU A 295 -6.11 -3.41 -10.73
CA LEU A 295 -7.10 -2.41 -10.36
C LEU A 295 -6.49 -1.05 -10.02
N ILE A 296 -5.27 -1.02 -9.46
CA ILE A 296 -4.67 0.20 -8.92
C ILE A 296 -3.35 0.58 -9.58
N GLY A 297 -2.79 -0.27 -10.43
CA GLY A 297 -1.47 -0.10 -11.01
C GLY A 297 -0.33 -0.47 -10.06
N GLU A 298 0.90 -0.33 -10.55
CA GLU A 298 2.14 -0.49 -9.81
C GLU A 298 2.65 0.86 -9.31
N TYR A 299 3.01 0.94 -8.06
CA TYR A 299 3.77 2.03 -7.43
C TYR A 299 4.48 1.49 -6.19
N HIS A 300 5.46 2.21 -5.66
CA HIS A 300 6.32 1.65 -4.63
C HIS A 300 5.56 1.15 -3.40
N THR A 301 4.57 1.90 -2.92
CA THR A 301 3.77 1.52 -1.74
C THR A 301 2.45 0.82 -2.09
N ALA A 302 2.33 0.24 -3.30
CA ALA A 302 1.11 -0.46 -3.72
C ALA A 302 0.71 -1.63 -2.81
N SER A 303 1.66 -2.24 -2.11
CA SER A 303 1.42 -3.31 -1.11
C SER A 303 0.53 -2.85 0.06
N ALA A 304 0.49 -1.56 0.36
CA ALA A 304 -0.46 -1.02 1.33
C ALA A 304 -1.92 -1.24 0.90
N PHE A 305 -2.21 -1.22 -0.40
CA PHE A 305 -3.54 -1.58 -0.91
C PHE A 305 -3.83 -3.09 -0.75
N ALA A 306 -2.82 -3.96 -0.80
CA ALA A 306 -3.02 -5.38 -0.47
C ALA A 306 -3.43 -5.56 0.99
N LEU A 307 -2.82 -4.80 1.92
CA LEU A 307 -3.19 -4.80 3.34
C LEU A 307 -4.63 -4.28 3.55
N TYR A 308 -5.01 -3.21 2.84
CA TYR A 308 -6.37 -2.69 2.81
C TYR A 308 -7.35 -3.78 2.34
N THR A 309 -7.07 -4.40 1.19
CA THR A 309 -7.89 -5.48 0.62
C THR A 309 -8.06 -6.65 1.59
N ALA A 310 -6.97 -7.20 2.12
CA ALA A 310 -7.02 -8.34 3.03
C ALA A 310 -7.79 -8.01 4.33
N SER A 311 -7.65 -6.79 4.85
CA SER A 311 -8.39 -6.33 6.02
C SER A 311 -9.89 -6.28 5.76
N GLN A 312 -10.32 -5.77 4.60
CA GLN A 312 -11.72 -5.76 4.18
C GLN A 312 -12.29 -7.18 4.04
N LEU A 313 -11.54 -8.09 3.42
CA LEU A 313 -11.95 -9.49 3.25
C LEU A 313 -12.15 -10.20 4.59
N ILE A 314 -11.22 -10.02 5.53
CA ILE A 314 -11.33 -10.60 6.88
C ILE A 314 -12.54 -10.04 7.62
N ARG A 315 -12.77 -8.74 7.53
CA ARG A 315 -13.88 -8.09 8.26
C ARG A 315 -15.26 -8.45 7.71
N HIS A 316 -15.40 -8.39 6.38
CA HIS A 316 -16.70 -8.51 5.73
C HIS A 316 -17.00 -9.90 5.19
N GLN A 317 -16.01 -10.79 5.12
CA GLN A 317 -16.14 -12.17 4.59
C GLN A 317 -16.70 -12.21 3.16
N GLN A 318 -16.51 -11.14 2.39
CA GLN A 318 -16.95 -11.00 1.00
C GLN A 318 -15.73 -10.76 0.12
N THR A 319 -15.60 -11.55 -0.94
CA THR A 319 -14.48 -11.42 -1.89
C THR A 319 -15.03 -10.95 -3.23
N PRO A 320 -14.69 -9.72 -3.69
CA PRO A 320 -15.07 -9.22 -5.01
C PRO A 320 -14.55 -10.15 -6.11
N GLU A 321 -15.38 -10.44 -7.11
CA GLU A 321 -15.01 -11.37 -8.20
C GLU A 321 -13.82 -10.84 -9.02
N ASP A 322 -13.70 -9.53 -9.21
CA ASP A 322 -12.65 -8.91 -10.01
C ASP A 322 -11.23 -9.15 -9.48
N ILE A 323 -11.06 -9.50 -8.21
CA ILE A 323 -9.74 -9.81 -7.63
C ILE A 323 -9.43 -11.31 -7.60
N ILE A 324 -10.38 -12.18 -7.94
CA ILE A 324 -10.24 -13.63 -7.78
C ILE A 324 -9.52 -14.25 -8.99
N LYS A 325 -8.34 -14.84 -8.75
CA LYS A 325 -7.68 -15.73 -9.72
C LYS A 325 -8.02 -17.19 -9.46
N ARG A 326 -8.08 -17.60 -8.21
CA ARG A 326 -8.52 -18.92 -7.75
C ARG A 326 -9.36 -18.74 -6.48
N LYS A 327 -10.59 -19.24 -6.51
CA LYS A 327 -11.50 -19.18 -5.36
C LYS A 327 -10.98 -20.04 -4.21
N SER A 328 -11.05 -19.55 -2.99
CA SER A 328 -10.79 -20.36 -1.80
C SER A 328 -11.86 -21.44 -1.65
N LEU A 329 -11.44 -22.65 -1.26
CA LEU A 329 -12.38 -23.72 -0.89
C LEU A 329 -12.80 -23.65 0.58
N LYS A 330 -12.19 -22.75 1.36
CA LYS A 330 -12.59 -22.50 2.76
C LYS A 330 -13.73 -21.50 2.81
N THR A 331 -14.65 -21.74 3.72
CA THR A 331 -15.87 -20.91 3.87
C THR A 331 -15.60 -19.58 4.55
N LYS A 332 -14.52 -19.49 5.36
CA LYS A 332 -14.13 -18.26 6.06
C LYS A 332 -12.74 -17.79 5.60
N GLN A 333 -12.56 -16.48 5.59
CA GLN A 333 -11.28 -15.82 5.36
C GLN A 333 -10.71 -15.41 6.73
N SER A 334 -9.99 -16.33 7.37
CA SER A 334 -9.44 -16.13 8.71
C SER A 334 -7.94 -15.85 8.72
N ILE A 335 -7.19 -16.43 7.78
CA ILE A 335 -5.74 -16.24 7.66
C ILE A 335 -5.40 -15.92 6.21
N ILE A 336 -4.95 -14.69 5.99
CA ILE A 336 -4.56 -14.19 4.67
C ILE A 336 -3.08 -13.79 4.69
N LEU A 337 -2.34 -14.31 3.72
CA LEU A 337 -0.94 -13.93 3.47
C LEU A 337 -0.88 -12.98 2.28
N LEU A 338 -0.15 -11.88 2.43
CA LEU A 338 0.22 -10.98 1.35
C LEU A 338 1.62 -11.34 0.88
N TYR A 339 1.82 -11.45 -0.43
CA TYR A 339 3.14 -11.56 -1.02
C TYR A 339 3.28 -10.54 -2.15
N ASN A 340 4.24 -9.65 -1.98
CA ASN A 340 4.61 -8.67 -2.98
C ASN A 340 6.07 -8.83 -3.37
N GLN A 341 6.39 -8.58 -4.62
CA GLN A 341 7.75 -8.41 -5.11
C GLN A 341 7.80 -7.22 -6.09
N TYR A 342 8.93 -6.56 -6.16
CA TYR A 342 9.18 -5.48 -7.12
C TYR A 342 10.44 -5.80 -7.90
N ARG A 343 10.28 -6.10 -9.18
CA ARG A 343 11.34 -6.35 -10.16
C ARG A 343 12.38 -7.39 -9.72
N GLY A 344 11.95 -8.38 -8.93
CA GLY A 344 12.81 -9.46 -8.43
C GLY A 344 13.83 -9.04 -7.38
N GLU A 345 13.81 -7.80 -6.92
CA GLU A 345 14.76 -7.26 -5.95
C GLU A 345 14.18 -7.18 -4.54
N HIS A 346 13.02 -6.56 -4.39
CA HIS A 346 12.38 -6.37 -3.10
C HIS A 346 11.20 -7.32 -2.95
N HIS A 347 11.24 -8.15 -1.92
CA HIS A 347 10.18 -9.10 -1.60
C HIS A 347 9.65 -8.84 -0.20
N SER A 348 8.34 -8.96 -0.03
CA SER A 348 7.71 -8.81 1.27
C SER A 348 6.62 -9.84 1.50
N PHE A 349 6.50 -10.28 2.76
CA PHE A 349 5.40 -11.08 3.27
C PHE A 349 4.74 -10.34 4.42
N THR A 350 3.41 -10.26 4.42
CA THR A 350 2.63 -9.74 5.54
C THR A 350 1.50 -10.70 5.85
N LEU A 351 1.30 -11.01 7.12
CA LEU A 351 0.37 -12.03 7.57
C LEU A 351 -0.71 -11.43 8.45
N LEU A 352 -1.96 -11.68 8.09
CA LEU A 352 -3.15 -11.23 8.80
C LEU A 352 -3.96 -12.42 9.32
N LYS A 353 -4.66 -12.18 10.44
CA LYS A 353 -5.58 -13.13 11.04
C LYS A 353 -6.86 -12.45 11.48
N SER A 354 -8.00 -13.16 11.39
CA SER A 354 -9.26 -12.72 11.99
C SER A 354 -9.15 -12.61 13.52
N CYS A 355 -10.02 -11.82 14.10
CA CYS A 355 -10.06 -11.57 15.55
C CYS A 355 -11.06 -12.49 16.29
N GLU A 356 -11.63 -13.44 15.59
CA GLU A 356 -12.55 -14.42 16.16
C GLU A 356 -11.80 -15.54 16.91
#